data_6123e617f8b64c90ec5a5b6eea9cc73e
#
_entry.id   6123e617f8b64c90ec5a5b6eea9cc73e
#
_cell.length_a   1.000
_cell.length_b   1.000
_cell.length_c   1.000
_cell.angle_alpha   90.00
_cell.angle_beta   90.00
_cell.angle_gamma   90.00
#
_symmetry.space_group_name_H-M   'P 1'
#
loop_
_entity.id
_entity.type
_entity.pdbx_description
1 polymer ?
#
loop_
_entity_poly.entity_id
_entity_poly.type
_entity_poly.pdbx_seq_one_letter_code
_entity_poly.pdbx_strand_id
1 'polypeptide(L)'
;MRLLQKALTFDDVLLVPAHSDILPKDTSLKTRLTRNITLNIPLLSAAMDTVTESRLAITMAQEGGIGIIHKNLTAREQARGKRSIFRENIGVSRDQQHVIERECLLK
;
A
#
# COMPACT_ATOMS: atom_id res chain seq x y z
N MET A 1 33.40 -7.97 -3.70
CA MET A 1 32.08 -7.36 -3.51
C MET A 1 31.97 -6.20 -4.49
N ARG A 2 30.92 -6.12 -5.31
CA ARG A 2 30.71 -5.02 -6.27
C ARG A 2 29.63 -4.07 -5.71
N LEU A 3 29.99 -2.81 -5.49
CA LEU A 3 29.03 -1.77 -5.14
C LEU A 3 28.30 -1.34 -6.41
N LEU A 4 26.97 -1.52 -6.45
CA LEU A 4 26.14 -1.14 -7.58
C LEU A 4 25.67 0.31 -7.47
N GLN A 5 25.37 0.78 -6.24
CA GLN A 5 24.72 2.05 -6.01
C GLN A 5 24.93 2.48 -4.54
N LYS A 6 25.00 3.79 -4.31
CA LYS A 6 24.92 4.36 -2.97
C LYS A 6 23.44 4.53 -2.60
N ALA A 7 23.04 3.99 -1.45
CA ALA A 7 21.70 4.18 -0.86
C ALA A 7 21.85 4.84 0.50
N LEU A 8 20.92 5.72 0.84
CA LEU A 8 20.91 6.48 2.09
C LEU A 8 19.62 6.18 2.86
N THR A 9 19.72 6.20 4.20
CA THR A 9 18.57 6.09 5.10
C THR A 9 18.35 7.41 5.83
N PHE A 10 17.24 7.57 6.53
CA PHE A 10 17.00 8.76 7.36
C PHE A 10 17.90 8.82 8.60
N ASP A 11 18.63 7.76 8.92
CA ASP A 11 19.71 7.81 9.92
C ASP A 11 20.95 8.55 9.40
N ASP A 12 21.14 8.59 8.08
CA ASP A 12 22.30 9.21 7.43
C ASP A 12 22.02 10.64 6.96
N VAL A 13 20.75 10.99 6.69
CA VAL A 13 20.38 12.24 6.05
C VAL A 13 19.15 12.90 6.66
N LEU A 14 19.08 14.22 6.53
CA LEU A 14 17.87 14.99 6.86
C LEU A 14 17.38 15.70 5.60
N LEU A 15 16.05 15.91 5.53
CA LEU A 15 15.47 16.74 4.48
C LEU A 15 15.78 18.21 4.78
N VAL A 16 16.23 18.93 3.76
CA VAL A 16 16.44 20.37 3.85
C VAL A 16 15.09 21.08 3.90
N PRO A 17 14.79 21.88 4.96
CA PRO A 17 13.55 22.64 5.01
C PRO A 17 13.45 23.61 3.82
N ALA A 18 12.24 23.73 3.27
CA ALA A 18 11.94 24.68 2.21
C ALA A 18 10.76 25.57 2.62
N HIS A 19 10.65 26.72 1.97
CA HIS A 19 9.50 27.60 2.15
C HIS A 19 8.22 26.92 1.65
N SER A 20 7.11 27.09 2.40
CA SER A 20 5.79 26.58 2.03
C SER A 20 4.72 27.62 2.36
N ASP A 21 3.85 27.86 1.40
CA ASP A 21 2.65 28.70 1.54
C ASP A 21 1.40 27.91 1.90
N ILE A 22 1.52 26.58 2.03
CA ILE A 22 0.40 25.66 2.24
C ILE A 22 0.28 25.34 3.73
N LEU A 23 -0.92 25.51 4.28
CA LEU A 23 -1.21 25.07 5.64
C LEU A 23 -1.30 23.53 5.70
N PRO A 24 -0.91 22.90 6.83
CA PRO A 24 -0.97 21.44 6.97
C PRO A 24 -2.34 20.83 6.64
N LYS A 25 -3.44 21.51 6.98
CA LYS A 25 -4.82 21.08 6.69
C LYS A 25 -5.17 21.06 5.21
N ASP A 26 -4.47 21.86 4.40
CA ASP A 26 -4.72 22.02 2.96
C ASP A 26 -3.77 21.13 2.12
N THR A 27 -2.90 20.37 2.79
CA THR A 27 -1.96 19.48 2.14
C THR A 27 -2.64 18.25 1.57
N SER A 28 -2.44 17.96 0.28
CA SER A 28 -2.90 16.72 -0.34
C SER A 28 -1.84 15.63 -0.18
N LEU A 29 -2.23 14.50 0.38
CA LEU A 29 -1.38 13.30 0.53
C LEU A 29 -1.50 12.35 -0.65
N LYS A 30 -2.32 12.67 -1.67
CA LYS A 30 -2.49 11.82 -2.85
C LYS A 30 -1.15 11.58 -3.53
N THR A 31 -0.85 10.31 -3.79
CA THR A 31 0.39 9.90 -4.43
C THR A 31 0.14 8.82 -5.46
N ARG A 32 0.95 8.80 -6.51
CA ARG A 32 0.88 7.79 -7.56
C ARG A 32 1.87 6.67 -7.26
N LEU A 33 1.35 5.49 -6.96
CA LEU A 33 2.16 4.29 -6.70
C LEU A 33 2.66 3.67 -8.00
N THR A 34 1.79 3.52 -8.99
CA THR A 34 2.12 2.99 -10.32
C THR A 34 1.45 3.85 -11.40
N ARG A 35 1.60 3.46 -12.66
CA ARG A 35 0.93 4.16 -13.79
C ARG A 35 -0.59 4.22 -13.63
N ASN A 36 -1.18 3.18 -13.02
CA ASN A 36 -2.64 2.99 -12.93
C ASN A 36 -3.15 3.01 -11.49
N ILE A 37 -2.29 3.20 -10.48
CA ILE A 37 -2.66 3.14 -9.07
C ILE A 37 -2.30 4.45 -8.40
N THR A 38 -3.29 5.10 -7.84
CA THR A 38 -3.15 6.30 -7.01
C THR A 38 -3.64 5.98 -5.61
N LEU A 39 -2.88 6.36 -4.61
CA LEU A 39 -3.24 6.24 -3.20
C LEU A 39 -3.71 7.60 -2.68
N ASN A 40 -4.64 7.60 -1.74
CA ASN A 40 -5.06 8.81 -1.04
C ASN A 40 -4.07 9.21 0.06
N ILE A 41 -3.40 8.22 0.67
CA ILE A 41 -2.28 8.40 1.60
C ILE A 41 -1.09 7.53 1.16
N PRO A 42 0.16 8.00 1.30
CA PRO A 42 1.35 7.28 0.83
C PRO A 42 1.79 6.18 1.82
N LEU A 43 0.86 5.32 2.23
CA LEU A 43 1.15 4.22 3.14
C LEU A 43 0.97 2.88 2.45
N LEU A 44 1.99 2.03 2.59
CA LEU A 44 2.00 0.65 2.12
C LEU A 44 2.30 -0.28 3.28
N SER A 45 1.55 -1.38 3.39
CA SER A 45 1.85 -2.44 4.33
C SER A 45 2.63 -3.55 3.62
N ALA A 46 3.78 -3.93 4.18
CA ALA A 46 4.69 -4.90 3.59
C ALA A 46 4.09 -6.32 3.54
N ALA A 47 4.48 -7.09 2.51
CA ALA A 47 4.08 -8.49 2.32
C ALA A 47 4.83 -9.42 3.30
N MET A 48 4.60 -9.24 4.58
CA MET A 48 5.22 -10.01 5.65
C MET A 48 4.20 -10.90 6.34
N ASP A 49 4.61 -12.15 6.64
CA ASP A 49 3.85 -13.09 7.43
C ASP A 49 3.48 -12.48 8.79
N THR A 50 2.28 -12.78 9.27
CA THR A 50 1.70 -12.23 10.51
C THR A 50 1.53 -10.71 10.57
N VAL A 51 1.97 -9.97 9.56
CA VAL A 51 1.82 -8.51 9.46
C VAL A 51 0.67 -8.14 8.53
N THR A 52 0.79 -8.47 7.23
CA THR A 52 -0.22 -8.08 6.23
C THR A 52 -1.04 -9.27 5.79
N GLU A 53 -2.15 -9.48 6.47
CA GLU A 53 -3.20 -10.40 6.09
C GLU A 53 -4.47 -9.63 5.68
N SER A 54 -5.57 -10.34 5.39
CA SER A 54 -6.81 -9.74 4.88
C SER A 54 -7.31 -8.57 5.74
N ARG A 55 -7.28 -8.72 7.06
CA ARG A 55 -7.77 -7.70 8.01
C ARG A 55 -7.00 -6.39 7.88
N LEU A 56 -5.66 -6.44 7.92
CA LEU A 56 -4.86 -5.22 7.76
C LEU A 56 -4.97 -4.65 6.35
N ALA A 57 -5.01 -5.50 5.31
CA ALA A 57 -5.17 -5.04 3.93
C ALA A 57 -6.48 -4.27 3.73
N ILE A 58 -7.58 -4.72 4.35
CA ILE A 58 -8.88 -4.03 4.34
C ILE A 58 -8.75 -2.66 5.03
N THR A 59 -8.21 -2.63 6.24
CA THR A 59 -8.06 -1.37 6.99
C THR A 59 -7.17 -0.38 6.23
N MET A 60 -6.05 -0.83 5.67
CA MET A 60 -5.18 0.01 4.85
C MET A 60 -5.91 0.61 3.65
N ALA A 61 -6.74 -0.19 2.96
CA ALA A 61 -7.51 0.29 1.82
C ALA A 61 -8.61 1.30 2.23
N GLN A 62 -9.28 1.07 3.35
CA GLN A 62 -10.29 2.00 3.91
C GLN A 62 -9.68 3.36 4.26
N GLU A 63 -8.45 3.37 4.78
CA GLU A 63 -7.72 4.60 5.11
C GLU A 63 -7.06 5.26 3.88
N GLY A 64 -7.13 4.65 2.71
CA GLY A 64 -6.62 5.20 1.45
C GLY A 64 -5.18 4.80 1.10
N GLY A 65 -4.58 3.90 1.87
CA GLY A 65 -3.30 3.23 1.57
C GLY A 65 -3.50 1.92 0.83
N ILE A 66 -2.49 1.04 0.87
CA ILE A 66 -2.54 -0.29 0.24
C ILE A 66 -1.83 -1.33 1.11
N GLY A 67 -2.44 -2.50 1.27
CA GLY A 67 -1.83 -3.67 1.91
C GLY A 67 -1.43 -4.72 0.88
N ILE A 68 -0.19 -5.21 0.97
CA ILE A 68 0.33 -6.28 0.12
C ILE A 68 0.32 -7.58 0.91
N ILE A 69 -0.52 -8.53 0.49
CA ILE A 69 -0.65 -9.82 1.18
C ILE A 69 0.56 -10.70 0.85
N HIS A 70 1.15 -11.33 1.89
CA HIS A 70 2.26 -12.25 1.72
C HIS A 70 1.81 -13.58 1.08
N LYS A 71 2.77 -14.31 0.52
CA LYS A 71 2.53 -15.60 -0.15
C LYS A 71 2.55 -16.83 0.76
N ASN A 72 2.94 -16.67 2.04
CA ASN A 72 3.09 -17.78 2.98
C ASN A 72 1.72 -18.22 3.54
N LEU A 73 0.82 -18.57 2.64
CA LEU A 73 -0.54 -19.06 2.89
C LEU A 73 -0.84 -20.19 1.91
N THR A 74 -1.64 -21.14 2.32
CA THR A 74 -2.18 -22.13 1.37
C THR A 74 -3.12 -21.45 0.38
N ALA A 75 -3.27 -22.01 -0.82
CA ALA A 75 -4.17 -21.47 -1.84
C ALA A 75 -5.61 -21.27 -1.32
N ARG A 76 -6.07 -22.14 -0.42
CA ARG A 76 -7.39 -22.06 0.21
C ARG A 76 -7.49 -20.87 1.18
N GLU A 77 -6.48 -20.63 1.97
CA GLU A 77 -6.40 -19.49 2.91
C GLU A 77 -6.31 -18.17 2.16
N GLN A 78 -5.48 -18.10 1.11
CA GLN A 78 -5.41 -16.92 0.25
C GLN A 78 -6.75 -16.60 -0.41
N ALA A 79 -7.44 -17.64 -0.95
CA ALA A 79 -8.76 -17.46 -1.55
C ALA A 79 -9.83 -17.03 -0.52
N ARG A 80 -9.70 -17.46 0.74
CA ARG A 80 -10.58 -17.04 1.84
C ARG A 80 -10.31 -15.57 2.22
N GLY A 81 -9.06 -15.18 2.36
CA GLY A 81 -8.64 -13.80 2.62
C GLY A 81 -9.11 -12.86 1.53
N LYS A 82 -8.92 -13.23 0.27
CA LYS A 82 -9.40 -12.48 -0.90
C LYS A 82 -10.91 -12.26 -0.86
N ARG A 83 -11.72 -13.30 -0.56
CA ARG A 83 -13.17 -13.16 -0.43
C ARG A 83 -13.59 -12.22 0.70
N SER A 84 -12.85 -12.20 1.80
CA SER A 84 -13.09 -11.28 2.93
C SER A 84 -12.89 -9.82 2.48
N ILE A 85 -11.78 -9.55 1.78
CA ILE A 85 -11.47 -8.22 1.21
C ILE A 85 -12.58 -7.75 0.28
N PHE A 86 -13.08 -8.63 -0.61
CA PHE A 86 -14.17 -8.28 -1.51
C PHE A 86 -15.50 -7.98 -0.81
N ARG A 87 -15.81 -8.69 0.27
CA ARG A 87 -17.06 -8.47 1.01
C ARG A 87 -17.11 -7.12 1.73
N GLU A 88 -16.01 -6.68 2.29
CA GLU A 88 -15.94 -5.45 3.08
C GLU A 88 -15.69 -4.20 2.24
N ASN A 89 -15.27 -4.38 1.00
CA ASN A 89 -15.05 -3.28 0.03
C ASN A 89 -16.35 -2.73 -0.61
N ILE A 90 -17.52 -2.92 -0.01
CA ILE A 90 -18.78 -2.32 -0.43
C ILE A 90 -18.76 -0.80 -0.13
N GLY A 91 -17.91 -0.05 -0.76
CA GLY A 91 -17.75 1.40 -0.57
C GLY A 91 -16.40 1.96 -1.00
N VAL A 92 -15.45 1.09 -1.32
CA VAL A 92 -14.16 1.49 -1.89
C VAL A 92 -14.35 1.81 -3.38
N SER A 93 -13.80 2.92 -3.85
CA SER A 93 -13.95 3.33 -5.25
C SER A 93 -13.50 2.22 -6.21
N ARG A 94 -14.13 2.14 -7.39
CA ARG A 94 -13.79 1.15 -8.44
C ARG A 94 -12.29 1.11 -8.75
N ASP A 95 -11.61 2.22 -8.65
CA ASP A 95 -10.16 2.32 -8.92
C ASP A 95 -9.32 1.58 -7.87
N GLN A 96 -9.75 1.59 -6.61
CA GLN A 96 -9.10 0.85 -5.53
C GLN A 96 -9.41 -0.66 -5.57
N GLN A 97 -10.58 -1.06 -6.05
CA GLN A 97 -10.94 -2.47 -6.24
C GLN A 97 -10.05 -3.16 -7.28
N HIS A 98 -9.71 -2.48 -8.38
CA HIS A 98 -8.82 -3.01 -9.41
C HIS A 98 -7.38 -3.27 -8.92
N VAL A 99 -6.92 -2.53 -7.91
CA VAL A 99 -5.60 -2.72 -7.31
C VAL A 99 -5.51 -4.05 -6.57
N ILE A 100 -6.52 -4.33 -5.76
CA ILE A 100 -6.60 -5.59 -5.00
C ILE A 100 -6.76 -6.79 -5.94
N GLU A 101 -7.50 -6.65 -7.04
CA GLU A 101 -7.70 -7.71 -8.03
C GLU A 101 -6.45 -8.06 -8.83
N ARG A 102 -5.68 -7.09 -9.28
CA ARG A 102 -4.52 -7.32 -10.16
C ARG A 102 -3.32 -7.88 -9.43
N GLU A 103 -3.00 -7.38 -8.23
CA GLU A 103 -1.86 -7.86 -7.45
C GLU A 103 -2.06 -9.28 -6.90
N CYS A 104 -3.32 -9.69 -6.69
CA CYS A 104 -3.65 -11.08 -6.33
C CYS A 104 -3.71 -12.06 -7.51
N LEU A 105 -3.70 -11.57 -8.77
CA LEU A 105 -3.80 -12.39 -9.99
C LEU A 105 -2.45 -12.68 -10.66
N LEU A 106 -1.34 -12.11 -10.18
CA LEU A 106 0.00 -12.31 -10.73
C LEU A 106 0.68 -13.57 -10.16
N LYS A 107 -0.07 -14.68 -10.08
CA LYS A 107 0.54 -16.04 -10.05
C LYS A 107 -0.45 -17.06 -10.59
#